data_63b59faac3b9e35b1435106bb2dbc7b2
#
_entry.id   63b59faac3b9e35b1435106bb2dbc7b2
#
_cell.length_a   1.000
_cell.length_b   1.000
_cell.length_c   1.000
_cell.angle_alpha   90.00
_cell.angle_beta   90.00
_cell.angle_gamma   90.00
#
_symmetry.space_group_name_H-M   'P 1'
#
loop_
_entity.id
_entity.type
_entity.pdbx_description
1 polymer ?
#
loop_
_entity_poly.entity_id
_entity_poly.type
_entity_poly.pdbx_seq_one_letter_code
_entity_poly.pdbx_strand_id
1 'polypeptide(L)'
;MIYEYWLAGIKEITDLKKQKLREVYGSGKAIYYIEETKLDKLRFLNEKDAAILKNAKKDTKLEEKWRRTEEKRIQFIPYFLKTYPEKLKYITDPPYALYVLGQLPDEKRKSAAIVGARNCTAYGEQMALQYGKSLAEAGIQIISGMARGIDGAGQRGALNSSWAKESGVTYAVLGCGVDVCYPRENIGLYMDIQEKGGIVSEFSPGTQPYAWNFPRRNR
;
A
#
# COMPACT_ATOMS: atom_id res chain seq x y z
N MET A 1 -15.21 -5.28 9.10
CA MET A 1 -14.10 -4.56 8.39
C MET A 1 -14.60 -3.67 7.25
N ILE A 2 -15.74 -3.95 6.63
CA ILE A 2 -16.27 -3.19 5.48
C ILE A 2 -16.38 -1.67 5.69
N TYR A 3 -16.78 -1.22 6.87
CA TYR A 3 -16.87 0.23 7.18
C TYR A 3 -15.51 0.90 7.40
N GLU A 4 -14.50 0.15 7.85
CA GLU A 4 -13.11 0.65 7.87
C GLU A 4 -12.56 0.76 6.44
N TYR A 5 -12.88 -0.21 5.59
CA TYR A 5 -12.56 -0.18 4.16
C TYR A 5 -13.23 1.02 3.46
N TRP A 6 -14.52 1.29 3.77
CA TRP A 6 -15.21 2.48 3.29
C TRP A 6 -14.46 3.76 3.68
N LEU A 7 -14.12 3.92 4.97
CA LEU A 7 -13.43 5.10 5.46
C LEU A 7 -12.05 5.26 4.82
N ALA A 8 -11.29 4.17 4.70
CA ALA A 8 -9.99 4.16 4.01
C ALA A 8 -10.11 4.63 2.56
N GLY A 9 -11.18 4.24 1.86
CA GLY A 9 -11.42 4.53 0.45
C GLY A 9 -11.74 5.99 0.12
N ILE A 10 -12.03 6.85 1.12
CA ILE A 10 -12.36 8.26 0.90
C ILE A 10 -11.05 9.04 0.69
N LYS A 11 -10.68 9.27 -0.57
CA LYS A 11 -9.38 9.85 -0.94
C LYS A 11 -9.22 11.31 -0.56
N GLU A 12 -10.31 12.05 -0.51
CA GLU A 12 -10.36 13.49 -0.24
C GLU A 12 -10.19 13.84 1.24
N ILE A 13 -10.34 12.85 2.13
CA ILE A 13 -10.09 13.00 3.58
C ILE A 13 -8.69 12.48 3.89
N THR A 14 -7.87 13.28 4.57
CA THR A 14 -6.52 12.87 4.96
C THR A 14 -6.56 11.71 5.96
N ASP A 15 -5.53 10.87 5.92
CA ASP A 15 -5.46 9.70 6.80
C ASP A 15 -5.44 10.09 8.28
N LEU A 16 -4.80 11.20 8.63
CA LEU A 16 -4.84 11.77 9.99
C LEU A 16 -6.26 12.16 10.44
N LYS A 17 -7.07 12.74 9.55
CA LYS A 17 -8.47 13.04 9.87
C LYS A 17 -9.31 11.78 10.04
N LYS A 18 -9.06 10.73 9.22
CA LYS A 18 -9.71 9.42 9.38
C LYS A 18 -9.34 8.77 10.72
N GLN A 19 -8.08 8.85 11.12
CA GLN A 19 -7.63 8.36 12.43
C GLN A 19 -8.31 9.11 13.57
N LYS A 20 -8.35 10.45 13.52
CA LYS A 20 -9.09 11.26 14.51
C LYS A 20 -10.58 10.93 14.58
N LEU A 21 -11.24 10.74 13.43
CA LEU A 21 -12.64 10.30 13.41
C LEU A 21 -12.82 8.97 14.14
N ARG A 22 -11.91 8.02 13.90
CA ARG A 22 -11.96 6.72 14.55
C ARG A 22 -11.68 6.81 16.05
N GLU A 23 -10.77 7.66 16.48
CA GLU A 23 -10.50 7.93 17.91
C GLU A 23 -11.74 8.48 18.62
N VAL A 24 -12.46 9.41 17.99
CA VAL A 24 -13.67 10.01 18.56
C VAL A 24 -14.85 9.03 18.60
N TYR A 25 -15.06 8.22 17.56
CA TYR A 25 -16.25 7.38 17.41
C TYR A 25 -15.99 5.88 17.62
N GLY A 26 -14.75 5.48 17.82
CA GLY A 26 -14.35 4.09 18.12
C GLY A 26 -14.28 3.16 16.92
N SER A 27 -15.07 3.37 15.86
CA SER A 27 -15.09 2.48 14.69
C SER A 27 -15.60 3.15 13.42
N GLY A 28 -15.17 2.63 12.26
CA GLY A 28 -15.69 3.02 10.96
C GLY A 28 -17.22 2.80 10.85
N LYS A 29 -17.75 1.77 11.50
CA LYS A 29 -19.20 1.53 11.56
C LYS A 29 -19.93 2.67 12.27
N ALA A 30 -19.45 3.11 13.43
CA ALA A 30 -20.03 4.23 14.15
C ALA A 30 -19.96 5.54 13.33
N ILE A 31 -18.88 5.77 12.60
CA ILE A 31 -18.73 6.93 11.69
C ILE A 31 -19.70 6.83 10.52
N TYR A 32 -19.90 5.64 9.95
CA TYR A 32 -20.82 5.44 8.83
C TYR A 32 -22.27 5.75 9.20
N TYR A 33 -22.73 5.35 10.41
CA TYR A 33 -24.10 5.53 10.87
C TYR A 33 -24.32 6.81 11.72
N ILE A 34 -23.28 7.64 11.88
CA ILE A 34 -23.46 8.89 12.65
C ILE A 34 -24.46 9.82 11.97
N GLU A 35 -25.23 10.53 12.77
CA GLU A 35 -26.08 11.63 12.31
C GLU A 35 -25.27 12.72 11.65
N GLU A 36 -25.70 13.20 10.48
CA GLU A 36 -24.94 14.15 9.67
C GLU A 36 -24.64 15.47 10.41
N THR A 37 -25.57 15.92 11.25
CA THR A 37 -25.43 17.11 12.08
C THR A 37 -24.30 17.04 13.10
N LYS A 38 -23.89 15.82 13.50
CA LYS A 38 -22.76 15.61 14.40
C LYS A 38 -21.42 15.78 13.70
N LEU A 39 -21.34 15.50 12.40
CA LEU A 39 -20.12 15.72 11.60
C LEU A 39 -19.80 17.22 11.48
N ASP A 40 -20.81 18.07 11.36
CA ASP A 40 -20.65 19.53 11.23
C ASP A 40 -20.11 20.18 12.50
N LYS A 41 -20.22 19.51 13.65
CA LYS A 41 -19.74 20.00 14.96
C LYS A 41 -18.28 19.65 15.26
N LEU A 42 -17.63 18.84 14.41
CA LEU A 42 -16.25 18.44 14.63
C LEU A 42 -15.26 19.50 14.19
N ARG A 43 -14.58 20.15 15.13
CA ARG A 43 -13.65 21.27 14.88
C ARG A 43 -12.48 20.93 13.94
N PHE A 44 -12.10 19.67 13.81
CA PHE A 44 -11.00 19.23 12.93
C PHE A 44 -11.47 18.88 11.50
N LEU A 45 -12.78 18.89 11.24
CA LEU A 45 -13.36 18.80 9.91
C LEU A 45 -13.83 20.20 9.48
N ASN A 46 -13.56 20.54 8.24
CA ASN A 46 -14.20 21.69 7.62
C ASN A 46 -15.52 21.27 6.92
N GLU A 47 -16.31 22.24 6.45
CA GLU A 47 -17.59 21.98 5.77
C GLU A 47 -17.42 21.07 4.55
N LYS A 48 -16.32 21.22 3.81
CA LYS A 48 -16.00 20.37 2.66
C LYS A 48 -15.77 18.90 3.09
N ASP A 49 -15.01 18.69 4.16
CA ASP A 49 -14.77 17.34 4.70
C ASP A 49 -16.08 16.66 5.12
N ALA A 50 -16.95 17.42 5.84
CA ALA A 50 -18.26 16.91 6.25
C ALA A 50 -19.14 16.54 5.05
N ALA A 51 -19.18 17.39 4.02
CA ALA A 51 -19.90 17.11 2.77
C ALA A 51 -19.38 15.86 2.05
N ILE A 52 -18.05 15.68 1.98
CA ILE A 52 -17.43 14.50 1.40
C ILE A 52 -17.86 13.22 2.15
N LEU A 53 -17.78 13.24 3.48
CA LEU A 53 -18.19 12.09 4.32
C LEU A 53 -19.68 11.75 4.12
N LYS A 54 -20.55 12.76 4.09
CA LYS A 54 -22.00 12.59 3.82
C LYS A 54 -22.24 11.95 2.44
N ASN A 55 -21.55 12.44 1.41
CA ASN A 55 -21.66 11.88 0.06
C ASN A 55 -21.08 10.46 -0.05
N ALA A 56 -19.98 10.18 0.64
CA ALA A 56 -19.37 8.84 0.63
C ALA A 56 -20.29 7.74 1.19
N LYS A 57 -21.21 8.10 2.09
CA LYS A 57 -22.23 7.16 2.61
C LYS A 57 -23.25 6.71 1.55
N LYS A 58 -23.39 7.45 0.45
CA LYS A 58 -24.31 7.14 -0.65
C LYS A 58 -23.72 6.12 -1.65
N ASP A 59 -22.51 5.61 -1.42
CA ASP A 59 -21.89 4.61 -2.28
C ASP A 59 -22.62 3.27 -2.18
N THR A 60 -23.51 3.00 -3.12
CA THR A 60 -24.28 1.75 -3.21
C THR A 60 -23.44 0.53 -3.60
N LYS A 61 -22.15 0.74 -3.99
CA LYS A 61 -21.24 -0.34 -4.43
C LYS A 61 -20.25 -0.77 -3.35
N LEU A 62 -20.40 -0.30 -2.12
CA LEU A 62 -19.47 -0.61 -1.05
C LEU A 62 -19.32 -2.12 -0.80
N GLU A 63 -20.46 -2.84 -0.72
CA GLU A 63 -20.46 -4.29 -0.49
C GLU A 63 -19.83 -5.04 -1.68
N GLU A 64 -20.12 -4.62 -2.90
CA GLU A 64 -19.53 -5.20 -4.11
C GLU A 64 -18.01 -4.99 -4.14
N LYS A 65 -17.53 -3.78 -3.82
CA LYS A 65 -16.10 -3.47 -3.76
C LYS A 65 -15.40 -4.30 -2.69
N TRP A 66 -16.01 -4.43 -1.51
CA TRP A 66 -15.49 -5.26 -0.43
C TRP A 66 -15.40 -6.73 -0.84
N ARG A 67 -16.48 -7.30 -1.39
CA ARG A 67 -16.50 -8.68 -1.88
C ARG A 67 -15.42 -8.94 -2.93
N ARG A 68 -15.25 -8.05 -3.91
CA ARG A 68 -14.18 -8.16 -4.92
C ARG A 68 -12.78 -8.12 -4.30
N THR A 69 -12.59 -7.38 -3.21
CA THR A 69 -11.33 -7.34 -2.48
C THR A 69 -11.02 -8.71 -1.84
N GLU A 70 -12.04 -9.34 -1.25
CA GLU A 70 -11.94 -10.68 -0.66
C GLU A 70 -11.74 -11.77 -1.74
N GLU A 71 -12.49 -11.73 -2.83
CA GLU A 71 -12.35 -12.65 -3.98
C GLU A 71 -10.94 -12.64 -4.57
N LYS A 72 -10.32 -11.45 -4.65
CA LYS A 72 -8.92 -11.29 -5.11
C LYS A 72 -7.89 -11.63 -4.04
N ARG A 73 -8.30 -12.08 -2.86
CA ARG A 73 -7.43 -12.37 -1.70
C ARG A 73 -6.56 -11.16 -1.30
N ILE A 74 -7.05 -9.94 -1.50
CA ILE A 74 -6.38 -8.72 -1.07
C ILE A 74 -6.62 -8.57 0.43
N GLN A 75 -5.55 -8.56 1.20
CA GLN A 75 -5.61 -8.28 2.63
C GLN A 75 -5.81 -6.78 2.84
N PHE A 76 -6.74 -6.41 3.71
CA PHE A 76 -6.99 -5.04 4.14
C PHE A 76 -6.52 -4.88 5.58
N ILE A 77 -5.50 -4.06 5.81
CA ILE A 77 -4.79 -3.93 7.08
C ILE A 77 -4.84 -2.48 7.57
N PRO A 78 -5.86 -2.10 8.36
CA PRO A 78 -5.93 -0.79 9.00
C PRO A 78 -4.86 -0.58 10.06
N TYR A 79 -4.47 0.68 10.30
CA TYR A 79 -3.38 1.09 11.19
C TYR A 79 -3.47 0.59 12.64
N PHE A 80 -4.66 0.28 13.12
CA PHE A 80 -4.90 -0.19 14.49
C PHE A 80 -4.77 -1.71 14.65
N LEU A 81 -4.61 -2.48 13.57
CA LEU A 81 -4.33 -3.91 13.67
C LEU A 81 -2.88 -4.17 14.09
N LYS A 82 -2.67 -5.24 14.85
CA LYS A 82 -1.32 -5.69 15.25
C LYS A 82 -0.43 -6.09 14.07
N THR A 83 -1.04 -6.43 12.94
CA THR A 83 -0.34 -6.79 11.69
C THR A 83 0.07 -5.59 10.87
N TYR A 84 -0.36 -4.37 11.23
CA TYR A 84 0.08 -3.15 10.55
C TYR A 84 1.54 -2.86 10.89
N PRO A 85 2.41 -2.57 9.90
CA PRO A 85 3.83 -2.34 10.14
C PRO A 85 4.07 -1.20 11.13
N GLU A 86 4.77 -1.54 12.23
CA GLU A 86 5.00 -0.60 13.33
C GLU A 86 5.78 0.64 12.85
N LYS A 87 6.79 0.43 11.99
CA LYS A 87 7.59 1.53 11.44
C LYS A 87 6.78 2.59 10.71
N LEU A 88 5.67 2.20 10.07
CA LEU A 88 4.80 3.15 9.36
C LEU A 88 3.99 4.05 10.29
N LYS A 89 3.79 3.66 11.54
CA LYS A 89 3.09 4.50 12.54
C LYS A 89 3.88 5.74 12.93
N TYR A 90 5.20 5.72 12.74
CA TYR A 90 6.10 6.81 13.14
C TYR A 90 6.38 7.83 12.04
N ILE A 91 5.89 7.64 10.82
CA ILE A 91 6.01 8.65 9.77
C ILE A 91 4.97 9.77 10.01
N THR A 92 5.22 10.94 9.45
CA THR A 92 4.40 12.16 9.68
C THR A 92 2.93 12.00 9.26
N ASP A 93 2.67 11.24 8.20
CA ASP A 93 1.33 10.99 7.65
C ASP A 93 1.16 9.48 7.41
N PRO A 94 0.94 8.68 8.47
CA PRO A 94 0.82 7.23 8.34
C PRO A 94 -0.46 6.87 7.57
N PRO A 95 -0.40 5.94 6.60
CA PRO A 95 -1.58 5.44 5.90
C PRO A 95 -2.64 4.90 6.88
N TYR A 96 -3.90 5.27 6.67
CA TYR A 96 -5.01 4.74 7.47
C TYR A 96 -5.13 3.22 7.35
N ALA A 97 -4.84 2.69 6.18
CA ALA A 97 -4.82 1.25 5.92
C ALA A 97 -3.87 0.91 4.77
N LEU A 98 -3.45 -0.34 4.75
CA LEU A 98 -2.71 -0.94 3.65
C LEU A 98 -3.56 -2.03 2.97
N TYR A 99 -3.39 -2.14 1.68
CA TYR A 99 -3.86 -3.25 0.85
C TYR A 99 -2.66 -4.10 0.47
N VAL A 100 -2.77 -5.42 0.62
CA VAL A 100 -1.62 -6.33 0.42
C VAL A 100 -2.04 -7.54 -0.41
N LEU A 101 -1.25 -7.86 -1.44
CA LEU A 101 -1.26 -9.15 -2.12
C LEU A 101 0.03 -9.88 -1.79
N GLY A 102 -0.06 -11.15 -1.38
CA GLY A 102 1.09 -11.88 -0.83
C GLY A 102 1.27 -11.57 0.66
N GLN A 103 2.47 -11.17 1.06
CA GLN A 103 2.84 -10.97 2.46
C GLN A 103 3.33 -9.54 2.72
N LEU A 104 3.32 -9.11 3.98
CA LEU A 104 4.07 -7.92 4.43
C LEU A 104 5.53 -8.29 4.70
N PRO A 105 6.47 -7.31 4.63
CA PRO A 105 7.83 -7.51 5.10
C PRO A 105 7.85 -7.97 6.56
N ASP A 106 8.74 -8.90 6.87
CA ASP A 106 8.99 -9.30 8.25
C ASP A 106 9.75 -8.19 8.99
N GLU A 107 9.15 -7.59 9.99
CA GLU A 107 9.72 -6.48 10.75
C GLU A 107 10.97 -6.86 11.56
N LYS A 108 11.18 -8.15 11.83
CA LYS A 108 12.37 -8.67 12.53
C LYS A 108 13.60 -8.75 11.61
N ARG A 109 13.38 -8.78 10.29
CA ARG A 109 14.46 -8.83 9.30
C ARG A 109 14.86 -7.43 8.87
N LYS A 110 16.15 -7.28 8.51
CA LYS A 110 16.63 -6.04 7.89
C LYS A 110 16.01 -5.88 6.51
N SER A 111 15.78 -4.64 6.10
CA SER A 111 15.31 -4.30 4.77
C SER A 111 16.17 -3.20 4.17
N ALA A 112 16.30 -3.21 2.84
CA ALA A 112 17.00 -2.20 2.07
C ALA A 112 16.12 -1.77 0.89
N ALA A 113 16.10 -0.47 0.58
CA ALA A 113 15.47 0.04 -0.62
C ALA A 113 16.50 0.07 -1.76
N ILE A 114 16.11 -0.45 -2.94
CA ILE A 114 16.87 -0.28 -4.19
C ILE A 114 15.99 0.57 -5.10
N VAL A 115 16.44 1.81 -5.34
CA VAL A 115 15.70 2.81 -6.13
C VAL A 115 16.63 3.54 -7.07
N GLY A 116 16.13 3.97 -8.23
CA GLY A 116 16.98 4.73 -9.16
C GLY A 116 16.29 5.10 -10.46
N ALA A 117 17.10 5.37 -11.48
CA ALA A 117 16.64 5.83 -12.77
C ALA A 117 15.76 4.79 -13.48
N ARG A 118 14.66 5.25 -14.09
CA ARG A 118 13.80 4.42 -14.95
C ARG A 118 14.49 4.05 -16.27
N ASN A 119 15.28 4.98 -16.80
CA ASN A 119 16.16 4.78 -17.96
C ASN A 119 17.59 4.68 -17.43
N CYS A 120 17.96 3.51 -16.94
CA CYS A 120 19.30 3.26 -16.41
C CYS A 120 20.23 2.78 -17.54
N THR A 121 21.54 2.88 -17.30
CA THR A 121 22.56 2.26 -18.15
C THR A 121 22.58 0.75 -17.93
N ALA A 122 23.12 -0.01 -18.89
CA ALA A 122 23.33 -1.47 -18.74
C ALA A 122 24.16 -1.80 -17.48
N TYR A 123 25.17 -0.97 -17.18
CA TYR A 123 25.96 -1.10 -15.96
C TYR A 123 25.09 -0.91 -14.69
N GLY A 124 24.26 0.13 -14.67
CA GLY A 124 23.36 0.39 -13.54
C GLY A 124 22.38 -0.75 -13.32
N GLU A 125 21.81 -1.29 -14.38
CA GLU A 125 20.90 -2.44 -14.33
C GLU A 125 21.62 -3.69 -13.77
N GLN A 126 22.80 -3.99 -14.28
CA GLN A 126 23.62 -5.12 -13.80
C GLN A 126 23.98 -4.98 -12.32
N MET A 127 24.35 -3.77 -11.87
CA MET A 127 24.64 -3.51 -10.45
C MET A 127 23.41 -3.66 -9.58
N ALA A 128 22.27 -3.16 -10.01
CA ALA A 128 21.01 -3.32 -9.27
C ALA A 128 20.61 -4.80 -9.11
N LEU A 129 20.73 -5.60 -10.18
CA LEU A 129 20.53 -7.05 -10.15
C LEU A 129 21.49 -7.73 -9.15
N GLN A 130 22.78 -7.39 -9.21
CA GLN A 130 23.78 -7.98 -8.34
C GLN A 130 23.53 -7.62 -6.87
N TYR A 131 23.31 -6.33 -6.56
CA TYR A 131 23.02 -5.91 -5.19
C TYR A 131 21.73 -6.54 -4.67
N GLY A 132 20.66 -6.57 -5.48
CA GLY A 132 19.41 -7.21 -5.09
C GLY A 132 19.62 -8.66 -4.70
N LYS A 133 20.36 -9.43 -5.51
CA LYS A 133 20.71 -10.83 -5.24
C LYS A 133 21.56 -10.97 -3.97
N SER A 134 22.67 -10.27 -3.88
CA SER A 134 23.62 -10.40 -2.76
C SER A 134 23.00 -9.99 -1.42
N LEU A 135 22.20 -8.91 -1.40
CA LEU A 135 21.49 -8.48 -0.19
C LEU A 135 20.44 -9.51 0.23
N ALA A 136 19.68 -10.05 -0.72
CA ALA A 136 18.71 -11.11 -0.41
C ALA A 136 19.42 -12.38 0.11
N GLU A 137 20.54 -12.78 -0.45
CA GLU A 137 21.38 -13.89 0.03
C GLU A 137 21.93 -13.64 1.45
N ALA A 138 22.14 -12.37 1.82
CA ALA A 138 22.48 -11.98 3.19
C ALA A 138 21.26 -11.87 4.14
N GLY A 139 20.07 -12.34 3.72
CA GLY A 139 18.84 -12.30 4.50
C GLY A 139 18.14 -10.94 4.58
N ILE A 140 18.56 -9.96 3.77
CA ILE A 140 18.00 -8.61 3.74
C ILE A 140 16.85 -8.57 2.74
N GLN A 141 15.69 -8.08 3.16
CA GLN A 141 14.50 -7.92 2.32
C GLN A 141 14.67 -6.69 1.42
N ILE A 142 14.37 -6.83 0.13
CA ILE A 142 14.42 -5.72 -0.82
C ILE A 142 13.06 -5.08 -0.97
N ILE A 143 12.97 -3.79 -0.68
CA ILE A 143 11.75 -3.00 -0.84
C ILE A 143 11.97 -1.99 -1.96
N SER A 144 11.07 -1.95 -2.95
CA SER A 144 11.17 -1.00 -4.04
C SER A 144 9.80 -0.70 -4.66
N GLY A 145 9.78 0.17 -5.67
CA GLY A 145 8.55 0.64 -6.30
C GLY A 145 8.13 -0.13 -7.55
N MET A 146 8.85 -1.19 -7.92
CA MET A 146 8.63 -1.98 -9.13
C MET A 146 8.63 -1.14 -10.43
N ALA A 147 9.28 0.03 -10.42
CA ALA A 147 9.42 0.86 -11.61
C ALA A 147 10.36 0.21 -12.64
N ARG A 148 10.35 0.76 -13.87
CA ARG A 148 11.37 0.40 -14.87
C ARG A 148 12.77 0.68 -14.35
N GLY A 149 13.79 0.04 -14.92
CA GLY A 149 15.18 0.28 -14.60
C GLY A 149 15.58 -0.25 -13.22
N ILE A 150 16.23 0.57 -12.42
CA ILE A 150 16.90 0.16 -11.18
C ILE A 150 15.96 -0.55 -10.19
N ASP A 151 14.76 -0.04 -9.99
CA ASP A 151 13.77 -0.62 -9.06
C ASP A 151 13.47 -2.09 -9.43
N GLY A 152 13.04 -2.30 -10.67
CA GLY A 152 12.69 -3.64 -11.18
C GLY A 152 13.89 -4.58 -11.23
N ALA A 153 15.06 -4.08 -11.64
CA ALA A 153 16.30 -4.86 -11.68
C ALA A 153 16.71 -5.33 -10.27
N GLY A 154 16.68 -4.44 -9.27
CA GLY A 154 16.98 -4.80 -7.89
C GLY A 154 16.06 -5.87 -7.31
N GLN A 155 14.74 -5.75 -7.58
CA GLN A 155 13.75 -6.76 -7.17
C GLN A 155 13.93 -8.08 -7.93
N ARG A 156 14.22 -8.04 -9.23
CA ARG A 156 14.55 -9.23 -10.02
C ARG A 156 15.81 -9.91 -9.47
N GLY A 157 16.82 -9.14 -9.09
CA GLY A 157 18.01 -9.65 -8.43
C GLY A 157 17.70 -10.42 -7.15
N ALA A 158 16.86 -9.87 -6.28
CA ALA A 158 16.43 -10.54 -5.06
C ALA A 158 15.70 -11.87 -5.35
N LEU A 159 14.81 -11.88 -6.34
CA LEU A 159 14.11 -13.10 -6.78
C LEU A 159 15.04 -14.16 -7.39
N ASN A 160 16.21 -13.78 -7.88
CA ASN A 160 17.24 -14.68 -8.41
C ASN A 160 18.18 -15.21 -7.31
N SER A 161 17.99 -14.83 -6.04
CA SER A 161 18.76 -15.36 -4.91
C SER A 161 18.36 -16.82 -4.57
N SER A 162 19.26 -17.53 -3.90
CA SER A 162 18.96 -18.86 -3.37
C SER A 162 17.80 -18.86 -2.34
N TRP A 163 17.63 -17.74 -1.64
CA TRP A 163 16.54 -17.51 -0.67
C TRP A 163 15.17 -17.26 -1.32
N ALA A 164 15.12 -17.04 -2.62
CA ALA A 164 13.85 -16.84 -3.34
C ALA A 164 12.96 -18.11 -3.39
N LYS A 165 13.49 -19.27 -3.02
CA LYS A 165 12.70 -20.49 -2.78
C LYS A 165 11.84 -20.38 -1.52
N GLU A 166 12.29 -19.57 -0.56
CA GLU A 166 11.56 -19.16 0.62
C GLU A 166 10.84 -17.84 0.33
N SER A 167 9.62 -17.65 0.84
CA SER A 167 8.89 -16.40 0.67
C SER A 167 9.57 -15.25 1.42
N GLY A 168 9.35 -14.01 1.01
CA GLY A 168 9.76 -12.83 1.77
C GLY A 168 11.12 -12.23 1.39
N VAL A 169 11.54 -12.34 0.12
CA VAL A 169 12.81 -11.75 -0.34
C VAL A 169 12.65 -10.33 -0.88
N THR A 170 11.50 -9.98 -1.48
CA THR A 170 11.26 -8.64 -2.01
C THR A 170 9.80 -8.23 -1.97
N TYR A 171 9.58 -6.91 -1.86
CA TYR A 171 8.25 -6.31 -1.72
C TYR A 171 8.13 -5.09 -2.61
N ALA A 172 7.00 -4.97 -3.31
CA ALA A 172 6.70 -3.82 -4.14
C ALA A 172 5.72 -2.89 -3.44
N VAL A 173 6.09 -1.62 -3.27
CA VAL A 173 5.20 -0.58 -2.76
C VAL A 173 4.68 0.22 -3.95
N LEU A 174 3.36 0.18 -4.21
CA LEU A 174 2.77 0.74 -5.42
C LEU A 174 2.10 2.10 -5.20
N GLY A 175 2.14 2.94 -6.24
CA GLY A 175 1.37 4.19 -6.33
C GLY A 175 0.00 4.02 -7.00
N CYS A 176 -0.53 2.80 -7.04
CA CYS A 176 -1.84 2.42 -7.58
C CYS A 176 -2.43 1.29 -6.73
N GLY A 177 -3.63 0.82 -7.03
CA GLY A 177 -4.19 -0.35 -6.37
C GLY A 177 -3.29 -1.57 -6.52
N VAL A 178 -3.23 -2.42 -5.49
CA VAL A 178 -2.39 -3.63 -5.51
C VAL A 178 -2.74 -4.59 -6.65
N ASP A 179 -3.96 -4.52 -7.18
CA ASP A 179 -4.47 -5.31 -8.30
C ASP A 179 -4.25 -4.65 -9.67
N VAL A 180 -3.46 -3.58 -9.74
CA VAL A 180 -3.10 -2.86 -10.96
C VAL A 180 -1.60 -2.98 -11.16
N CYS A 181 -1.17 -3.80 -12.12
CA CYS A 181 0.25 -3.90 -12.49
C CYS A 181 0.70 -2.63 -13.22
N TYR A 182 1.65 -1.91 -12.64
CA TYR A 182 2.27 -0.76 -13.24
C TYR A 182 3.77 -0.69 -12.93
N PRO A 183 4.65 -0.56 -13.92
CA PRO A 183 4.34 -0.55 -15.36
C PRO A 183 3.92 -1.95 -15.88
N ARG A 184 3.15 -1.98 -16.97
CA ARG A 184 2.62 -3.25 -17.51
C ARG A 184 3.71 -4.21 -18.00
N GLU A 185 4.83 -3.68 -18.43
CA GLU A 185 6.00 -4.46 -18.88
C GLU A 185 6.57 -5.33 -17.76
N ASN A 186 6.38 -4.93 -16.51
CA ASN A 186 6.85 -5.66 -15.34
C ASN A 186 5.85 -6.72 -14.83
N ILE A 187 4.89 -7.17 -15.67
CA ILE A 187 3.87 -8.14 -15.25
C ILE A 187 4.48 -9.45 -14.70
N GLY A 188 5.54 -9.97 -15.32
CA GLY A 188 6.23 -11.16 -14.82
C GLY A 188 6.88 -10.93 -13.46
N LEU A 189 7.49 -9.74 -13.26
CA LEU A 189 8.04 -9.36 -11.96
C LEU A 189 6.95 -9.21 -10.90
N TYR A 190 5.81 -8.59 -11.27
CA TYR A 190 4.64 -8.43 -10.41
C TYR A 190 4.12 -9.78 -9.90
N MET A 191 3.97 -10.76 -10.78
CA MET A 191 3.49 -12.10 -10.41
C MET A 191 4.46 -12.82 -9.47
N ASP A 192 5.77 -12.75 -9.77
CA ASP A 192 6.81 -13.37 -8.96
C ASP A 192 6.91 -12.72 -7.56
N ILE A 193 6.77 -11.39 -7.47
CA ILE A 193 6.77 -10.67 -6.18
C ILE A 193 5.53 -11.03 -5.36
N GLN A 194 4.36 -11.14 -6.00
CA GLN A 194 3.13 -11.54 -5.31
C GLN A 194 3.27 -12.93 -4.69
N GLU A 195 3.94 -13.86 -5.36
CA GLU A 195 4.14 -15.23 -4.89
C GLU A 195 5.21 -15.34 -3.80
N LYS A 196 6.37 -14.68 -4.02
CA LYS A 196 7.59 -14.86 -3.21
C LYS A 196 7.89 -13.68 -2.27
N GLY A 197 6.91 -12.85 -2.01
CA GLY A 197 7.01 -11.67 -1.17
C GLY A 197 5.66 -11.00 -1.03
N GLY A 198 5.55 -9.72 -1.47
CA GLY A 198 4.25 -9.07 -1.44
C GLY A 198 4.21 -7.74 -2.15
N ILE A 199 3.00 -7.38 -2.54
CA ILE A 199 2.66 -6.11 -3.16
C ILE A 199 1.83 -5.33 -2.17
N VAL A 200 2.27 -4.12 -1.86
CA VAL A 200 1.70 -3.27 -0.82
C VAL A 200 1.27 -1.94 -1.42
N SER A 201 0.13 -1.43 -1.02
CA SER A 201 -0.33 -0.10 -1.39
C SER A 201 -1.24 0.51 -0.34
N GLU A 202 -1.22 1.83 -0.21
CA GLU A 202 -2.23 2.60 0.53
C GLU A 202 -3.47 2.92 -0.32
N PHE A 203 -3.41 2.68 -1.62
CA PHE A 203 -4.50 3.00 -2.56
C PHE A 203 -5.46 1.83 -2.71
N SER A 204 -6.75 2.12 -2.66
CA SER A 204 -7.81 1.11 -2.82
C SER A 204 -7.66 0.31 -4.12
N PRO A 205 -8.06 -0.97 -4.15
CA PRO A 205 -8.06 -1.79 -5.37
C PRO A 205 -8.72 -1.08 -6.54
N GLY A 206 -8.18 -1.27 -7.74
CA GLY A 206 -8.63 -0.61 -8.97
C GLY A 206 -8.15 0.84 -9.15
N THR A 207 -7.45 1.43 -8.16
CA THR A 207 -6.90 2.79 -8.31
C THR A 207 -5.83 2.82 -9.39
N GLN A 208 -5.99 3.72 -10.36
CA GLN A 208 -5.04 3.87 -11.47
C GLN A 208 -3.73 4.56 -11.04
N PRO A 209 -2.62 4.37 -11.77
CA PRO A 209 -1.30 4.92 -11.43
C PRO A 209 -1.19 6.40 -11.81
N TYR A 210 -1.91 7.26 -11.11
CA TYR A 210 -1.84 8.70 -11.31
C TYR A 210 -0.50 9.29 -10.85
N ALA A 211 0.02 10.28 -11.58
CA ALA A 211 1.34 10.86 -11.33
C ALA A 211 1.50 11.36 -9.87
N TRP A 212 0.46 11.97 -9.30
CA TRP A 212 0.48 12.49 -7.93
C TRP A 212 0.48 11.42 -6.81
N ASN A 213 0.19 10.16 -7.14
CA ASN A 213 0.25 9.06 -6.18
C ASN A 213 1.70 8.67 -5.84
N PHE A 214 2.63 8.81 -6.78
CA PHE A 214 4.01 8.36 -6.60
C PHE A 214 4.78 9.17 -5.54
N PRO A 215 4.72 10.54 -5.51
CA PRO A 215 5.30 11.29 -4.41
C PRO A 215 4.70 10.92 -3.05
N ARG A 216 3.39 10.71 -2.98
CA ARG A 216 2.71 10.27 -1.76
C ARG A 216 3.20 8.90 -1.29
N ARG A 217 3.36 7.94 -2.19
CA ARG A 217 3.89 6.60 -1.91
C ARG A 217 5.31 6.64 -1.33
N ASN A 218 6.12 7.62 -1.71
CA ASN A 218 7.55 7.70 -1.35
C ASN A 218 7.81 8.25 0.06
N ARG A 219 6.79 8.65 0.81
CA ARG A 219 6.95 9.16 2.17
C ARG A 219 7.42 8.11 3.19
#